data_719ee0b75136205f05d5f4835bd7fdfd
#
_entry.id   719ee0b75136205f05d5f4835bd7fdfd
#
_cell.length_a   1.000
_cell.length_b   1.000
_cell.length_c   1.000
_cell.angle_alpha   90.00
_cell.angle_beta   90.00
_cell.angle_gamma   90.00
#
_symmetry.space_group_name_H-M   'P 1'
#
loop_
_entity.id
_entity.type
_entity.pdbx_description
1 polymer ?
#
loop_
_entity_poly.entity_id
_entity_poly.type
_entity_poly.pdbx_seq_one_letter_code
_entity_poly.pdbx_strand_id
1 'polypeptide(L)'
;MALNGLRICWGVKVRGKKRLECGETVNNPEIVSEVMKLINEFLNRIEKHKNVLLSSETTPFDFAINAVSNWSSKAIVIVKSDEIIMELELAEHNVGRTMIELLSQARERWLEIYRLELEELIRKLRGNEISIIITGEPFNSNKSFIVHLYTIHLAIEIERVAGAKGATIRMSLTGFKGTHIITPKLLDDEKLRAMQYGLLLTDGSIHEGDYPIMSTSQLWQAVTFTLVFPGKVYAGIIGLSLNEDDVGIIWRLRAADYRGMFKRKAEVAERVLELGDEDFMGFLLLAVLCDGDVDVRKRMIRLTMGGSKHGLWRGVVERLVGYGFREGDGGRRKAYRVWESKAVAVARKMLGDPVIRSIIENLSELPDAEKLRRLIGLADMEVRSLGRSMVEVVDGVWMSINVYSSGTIQLRVVRRDYEDAKKIWERLRGVGYDARLRRYGEVFVVCINMGEVKRHPELAAKVCGLLRGMHEEVLGEGSTRRVQSIAKVMEKLNCQIMSRSEFEHIRWGSC
;
A
#
# COMPACT_ATOMS: atom_id res chain seq x y z
N MET A 1 -19.90 -45.02 2.09
CA MET A 1 -20.81 -44.62 0.99
C MET A 1 -19.93 -44.37 -0.23
N ALA A 2 -20.08 -45.18 -1.27
CA ALA A 2 -19.43 -44.94 -2.55
C ALA A 2 -20.03 -43.65 -3.15
N LEU A 3 -19.20 -42.62 -3.34
CA LEU A 3 -19.55 -41.38 -4.05
C LEU A 3 -19.71 -41.78 -5.53
N ASN A 4 -20.91 -42.19 -5.94
CA ASN A 4 -21.19 -42.54 -7.33
C ASN A 4 -20.89 -41.34 -8.21
N GLY A 5 -19.75 -41.39 -8.96
CA GLY A 5 -19.37 -40.41 -9.96
C GLY A 5 -18.28 -39.43 -9.61
N LEU A 6 -18.04 -39.07 -8.33
CA LEU A 6 -16.97 -38.17 -7.95
C LEU A 6 -15.63 -38.92 -7.84
N ARG A 7 -14.65 -38.53 -8.65
CA ARG A 7 -13.29 -39.06 -8.61
C ARG A 7 -12.31 -38.02 -8.14
N ILE A 8 -11.62 -38.26 -7.02
CA ILE A 8 -10.53 -37.43 -6.56
C ILE A 8 -9.21 -38.16 -6.82
N CYS A 9 -8.21 -37.49 -7.39
CA CYS A 9 -6.94 -38.11 -7.73
C CYS A 9 -5.76 -37.14 -7.55
N TRP A 10 -4.57 -37.68 -7.30
CA TRP A 10 -3.34 -36.93 -7.30
C TRP A 10 -2.98 -36.47 -8.72
N GLY A 11 -2.58 -35.18 -8.84
CA GLY A 11 -2.18 -34.57 -10.10
C GLY A 11 -0.80 -35.04 -10.53
N VAL A 12 -0.70 -35.48 -11.80
CA VAL A 12 0.55 -35.89 -12.44
C VAL A 12 0.89 -34.91 -13.56
N LYS A 13 2.11 -34.38 -13.54
CA LYS A 13 2.60 -33.51 -14.63
C LYS A 13 3.08 -34.36 -15.81
N VAL A 14 2.44 -34.22 -16.94
CA VAL A 14 2.79 -34.88 -18.17
C VAL A 14 3.58 -33.95 -19.07
N ARG A 15 4.71 -34.44 -19.62
CA ARG A 15 5.59 -33.65 -20.51
C ARG A 15 4.80 -33.15 -21.73
N GLY A 16 4.91 -31.86 -22.02
CA GLY A 16 4.22 -31.22 -23.16
C GLY A 16 2.76 -30.81 -22.87
N LYS A 17 2.18 -31.18 -21.75
CA LYS A 17 0.84 -30.74 -21.35
C LYS A 17 0.93 -29.62 -20.30
N LYS A 18 0.08 -28.59 -20.48
CA LYS A 18 -0.03 -27.48 -19.52
C LYS A 18 -0.84 -27.82 -18.28
N ARG A 19 -1.81 -28.74 -18.42
CA ARG A 19 -2.72 -29.19 -17.37
C ARG A 19 -2.22 -30.48 -16.74
N LEU A 20 -2.52 -30.65 -15.47
CA LEU A 20 -2.26 -31.89 -14.76
C LEU A 20 -3.23 -32.98 -15.24
N GLU A 21 -2.77 -34.21 -15.21
CA GLU A 21 -3.62 -35.40 -15.44
C GLU A 21 -3.90 -36.10 -14.12
N CYS A 22 -5.02 -36.80 -14.07
CA CYS A 22 -5.42 -37.60 -12.93
C CYS A 22 -4.54 -38.86 -12.84
N GLY A 23 -3.80 -38.98 -11.77
CA GLY A 23 -2.99 -40.17 -11.43
C GLY A 23 -3.71 -41.10 -10.49
N GLU A 24 -3.09 -41.40 -9.34
CA GLU A 24 -3.62 -42.30 -8.33
C GLU A 24 -4.91 -41.74 -7.68
N THR A 25 -5.92 -42.59 -7.50
CA THR A 25 -7.19 -42.21 -6.87
C THR A 25 -7.04 -42.09 -5.35
N VAL A 26 -7.61 -41.03 -4.79
CA VAL A 26 -7.59 -40.75 -3.37
C VAL A 26 -8.82 -41.32 -2.69
N ASN A 27 -8.60 -42.26 -1.77
CA ASN A 27 -9.67 -42.91 -0.99
C ASN A 27 -9.63 -42.55 0.50
N ASN A 28 -8.63 -41.73 0.94
CA ASN A 28 -8.51 -41.32 2.35
C ASN A 28 -9.65 -40.34 2.70
N PRO A 29 -10.53 -40.68 3.68
CA PRO A 29 -11.67 -39.83 4.04
C PRO A 29 -11.32 -38.45 4.54
N GLU A 30 -10.17 -38.28 5.20
CA GLU A 30 -9.73 -37.00 5.72
C GLU A 30 -9.30 -36.06 4.57
N ILE A 31 -8.58 -36.61 3.57
CA ILE A 31 -8.22 -35.84 2.36
C ILE A 31 -9.48 -35.45 1.59
N VAL A 32 -10.42 -36.37 1.41
CA VAL A 32 -11.71 -36.10 0.76
C VAL A 32 -12.43 -34.96 1.50
N SER A 33 -12.45 -34.99 2.84
CA SER A 33 -13.06 -33.93 3.65
C SER A 33 -12.40 -32.55 3.40
N GLU A 34 -11.06 -32.48 3.35
CA GLU A 34 -10.35 -31.21 3.06
C GLU A 34 -10.64 -30.71 1.64
N VAL A 35 -10.70 -31.60 0.65
CA VAL A 35 -11.08 -31.26 -0.73
C VAL A 35 -12.49 -30.67 -0.75
N MET A 36 -13.44 -31.32 -0.08
CA MET A 36 -14.83 -30.84 -0.05
C MET A 36 -14.99 -29.50 0.65
N LYS A 37 -14.19 -29.19 1.67
CA LYS A 37 -14.16 -27.85 2.27
C LYS A 37 -13.76 -26.77 1.26
N LEU A 38 -12.72 -27.01 0.46
CA LEU A 38 -12.27 -26.08 -0.57
C LEU A 38 -13.30 -25.94 -1.71
N ILE A 39 -13.94 -27.04 -2.12
CA ILE A 39 -15.01 -27.00 -3.12
C ILE A 39 -16.21 -26.20 -2.61
N ASN A 40 -16.62 -26.40 -1.36
CA ASN A 40 -17.72 -25.64 -0.76
C ASN A 40 -17.38 -24.15 -0.67
N GLU A 41 -16.15 -23.80 -0.34
CA GLU A 41 -15.69 -22.41 -0.35
C GLU A 41 -15.78 -21.79 -1.75
N PHE A 42 -15.36 -22.52 -2.78
CA PHE A 42 -15.53 -22.11 -4.18
C PHE A 42 -16.99 -21.88 -4.54
N LEU A 43 -17.86 -22.86 -4.25
CA LEU A 43 -19.29 -22.75 -4.55
C LEU A 43 -19.96 -21.59 -3.82
N ASN A 44 -19.57 -21.33 -2.57
CA ASN A 44 -20.07 -20.21 -1.79
C ASN A 44 -19.68 -18.87 -2.42
N ARG A 45 -18.44 -18.72 -2.90
CA ARG A 45 -17.98 -17.50 -3.58
C ARG A 45 -18.68 -17.33 -4.94
N ILE A 46 -18.89 -18.41 -5.69
CA ILE A 46 -19.70 -18.35 -6.92
C ILE A 46 -21.12 -17.86 -6.61
N GLU A 47 -21.77 -18.39 -5.58
CA GLU A 47 -23.12 -17.98 -5.21
C GLU A 47 -23.17 -16.50 -4.77
N LYS A 48 -22.16 -16.05 -4.02
CA LYS A 48 -22.03 -14.64 -3.60
C LYS A 48 -21.89 -13.69 -4.79
N HIS A 49 -21.17 -14.09 -5.83
CA HIS A 49 -20.89 -13.29 -7.01
C HIS A 49 -21.66 -13.72 -8.27
N LYS A 50 -22.76 -14.48 -8.11
CA LYS A 50 -23.52 -15.05 -9.24
C LYS A 50 -24.07 -14.00 -10.21
N ASN A 51 -24.37 -12.79 -9.70
CA ASN A 51 -24.88 -11.67 -10.48
C ASN A 51 -23.90 -11.15 -11.54
N VAL A 52 -22.60 -11.44 -11.42
CA VAL A 52 -21.57 -11.08 -12.42
C VAL A 52 -20.93 -12.31 -13.06
N LEU A 53 -20.92 -13.47 -12.37
CA LEU A 53 -20.27 -14.68 -12.89
C LEU A 53 -21.23 -15.54 -13.74
N LEU A 54 -22.52 -15.55 -13.41
CA LEU A 54 -23.54 -16.42 -14.06
C LEU A 54 -24.64 -15.61 -14.76
N SER A 55 -24.56 -14.28 -14.75
CA SER A 55 -25.52 -13.43 -15.46
C SER A 55 -25.27 -13.47 -16.97
N SER A 56 -26.34 -13.37 -17.75
CA SER A 56 -26.30 -13.19 -19.21
C SER A 56 -26.09 -11.74 -19.65
N GLU A 57 -26.21 -10.78 -18.72
CA GLU A 57 -26.16 -9.33 -19.01
C GLU A 57 -24.94 -8.68 -18.42
N THR A 58 -24.60 -8.99 -17.15
CA THR A 58 -23.49 -8.41 -16.41
C THR A 58 -22.34 -9.40 -16.27
N THR A 59 -21.12 -8.92 -16.45
CA THR A 59 -19.90 -9.74 -16.42
C THR A 59 -18.87 -9.18 -15.44
N PRO A 60 -17.86 -9.97 -15.05
CA PRO A 60 -16.76 -9.49 -14.22
C PRO A 60 -15.96 -8.32 -14.85
N PHE A 61 -16.11 -8.07 -16.16
CA PHE A 61 -15.35 -7.07 -16.90
C PHE A 61 -16.05 -5.70 -16.95
N ASP A 62 -17.37 -5.63 -16.76
CA ASP A 62 -18.16 -4.40 -16.92
C ASP A 62 -17.71 -3.29 -15.96
N PHE A 63 -17.38 -3.67 -14.70
CA PHE A 63 -16.85 -2.70 -13.74
C PHE A 63 -15.53 -2.08 -14.19
N ALA A 64 -14.60 -2.91 -14.70
CA ALA A 64 -13.31 -2.44 -15.18
C ALA A 64 -13.44 -1.62 -16.47
N ILE A 65 -14.34 -1.97 -17.39
CA ILE A 65 -14.65 -1.19 -18.59
C ILE A 65 -15.11 0.21 -18.19
N ASN A 66 -16.07 0.29 -17.28
CA ASN A 66 -16.58 1.58 -16.80
C ASN A 66 -15.50 2.40 -16.07
N ALA A 67 -14.69 1.75 -15.24
CA ALA A 67 -13.61 2.40 -14.52
C ALA A 67 -12.55 3.00 -15.46
N VAL A 68 -12.08 2.22 -16.45
CA VAL A 68 -11.10 2.68 -17.44
C VAL A 68 -11.69 3.76 -18.34
N SER A 69 -12.97 3.62 -18.75
CA SER A 69 -13.67 4.63 -19.57
C SER A 69 -13.77 5.97 -18.84
N ASN A 70 -14.19 5.94 -17.58
CA ASN A 70 -14.28 7.15 -16.76
C ASN A 70 -12.91 7.78 -16.50
N TRP A 71 -11.90 6.97 -16.25
CA TRP A 71 -10.53 7.43 -16.05
C TRP A 71 -9.96 8.08 -17.30
N SER A 72 -10.01 7.42 -18.45
CA SER A 72 -9.46 7.92 -19.71
C SER A 72 -10.21 9.10 -20.30
N SER A 73 -11.51 9.28 -19.99
CA SER A 73 -12.30 10.42 -20.47
C SER A 73 -12.00 11.71 -19.69
N LYS A 74 -11.60 11.62 -18.42
CA LYS A 74 -11.22 12.79 -17.62
C LYS A 74 -9.90 13.40 -18.09
N ALA A 75 -8.97 12.58 -18.57
CA ALA A 75 -7.69 13.02 -19.10
C ALA A 75 -7.83 14.02 -20.27
N ILE A 76 -8.94 13.98 -20.99
CA ILE A 76 -9.24 14.86 -22.13
C ILE A 76 -9.69 16.29 -21.72
N VAL A 77 -10.18 16.46 -20.49
CA VAL A 77 -10.83 17.71 -20.05
C VAL A 77 -9.85 18.74 -19.46
N ILE A 78 -8.65 18.35 -19.08
CA ILE A 78 -7.66 19.22 -18.42
C ILE A 78 -6.61 19.74 -19.42
N VAL A 79 -7.01 20.16 -20.60
CA VAL A 79 -6.11 20.82 -21.57
C VAL A 79 -5.78 22.22 -21.07
N LYS A 80 -4.67 22.40 -20.36
CA LYS A 80 -4.05 23.70 -20.13
C LYS A 80 -2.53 23.62 -20.29
N SER A 81 -2.09 24.11 -21.42
CA SER A 81 -0.85 24.88 -21.69
C SER A 81 0.55 24.34 -21.39
N ASP A 82 0.77 23.04 -21.15
CA ASP A 82 2.13 22.48 -21.07
C ASP A 82 2.27 21.25 -21.97
N GLU A 83 3.29 21.21 -22.84
CA GLU A 83 3.55 20.09 -23.77
C GLU A 83 3.60 18.73 -23.04
N ILE A 84 4.19 18.68 -21.85
CA ILE A 84 4.31 17.47 -21.04
C ILE A 84 2.94 16.92 -20.57
N ILE A 85 2.00 17.82 -20.25
CA ILE A 85 0.65 17.44 -19.83
C ILE A 85 -0.11 16.84 -21.02
N MET A 86 0.04 17.38 -22.20
CA MET A 86 -0.59 16.85 -23.42
C MET A 86 -0.06 15.45 -23.79
N GLU A 87 1.23 15.19 -23.62
CA GLU A 87 1.81 13.86 -23.87
C GLU A 87 1.31 12.81 -22.85
N LEU A 88 1.13 13.20 -21.60
CA LEU A 88 0.56 12.35 -20.56
C LEU A 88 -0.89 11.98 -20.87
N GLU A 89 -1.72 12.97 -21.21
CA GLU A 89 -3.13 12.77 -21.59
C GLU A 89 -3.27 11.86 -22.81
N LEU A 90 -2.42 12.04 -23.83
CA LEU A 90 -2.41 11.19 -25.01
C LEU A 90 -2.00 9.76 -24.67
N ALA A 91 -1.01 9.57 -23.79
CA ALA A 91 -0.59 8.26 -23.33
C ALA A 91 -1.72 7.55 -22.56
N GLU A 92 -2.37 8.23 -21.65
CA GLU A 92 -3.46 7.71 -20.84
C GLU A 92 -4.68 7.36 -21.70
N HIS A 93 -5.02 8.20 -22.66
CA HIS A 93 -6.09 7.94 -23.62
C HIS A 93 -5.79 6.68 -24.47
N ASN A 94 -4.58 6.53 -24.98
CA ASN A 94 -4.19 5.36 -25.77
C ASN A 94 -4.18 4.07 -24.93
N VAL A 95 -3.69 4.13 -23.70
CA VAL A 95 -3.75 3.01 -22.75
C VAL A 95 -5.19 2.66 -22.45
N GLY A 96 -6.02 3.66 -22.10
CA GLY A 96 -7.44 3.46 -21.77
C GLY A 96 -8.21 2.83 -22.91
N ARG A 97 -8.11 3.37 -24.13
CA ARG A 97 -8.77 2.82 -25.32
C ARG A 97 -8.39 1.36 -25.56
N THR A 98 -7.10 1.04 -25.54
CA THR A 98 -6.64 -0.33 -25.81
C THR A 98 -7.06 -1.29 -24.70
N MET A 99 -7.08 -0.84 -23.44
CA MET A 99 -7.58 -1.66 -22.34
C MET A 99 -9.08 -1.90 -22.44
N ILE A 100 -9.87 -0.89 -22.82
CA ILE A 100 -11.32 -1.05 -23.04
C ILE A 100 -11.60 -2.06 -24.16
N GLU A 101 -10.87 -1.97 -25.27
CA GLU A 101 -10.99 -2.95 -26.37
C GLU A 101 -10.71 -4.36 -25.91
N LEU A 102 -9.63 -4.56 -25.13
CA LEU A 102 -9.25 -5.86 -24.57
C LEU A 102 -10.29 -6.39 -23.59
N LEU A 103 -10.80 -5.55 -22.69
CA LEU A 103 -11.85 -5.87 -21.73
C LEU A 103 -13.17 -6.21 -22.43
N SER A 104 -13.55 -5.49 -23.49
CA SER A 104 -14.75 -5.75 -24.27
C SER A 104 -14.69 -7.10 -24.96
N GLN A 105 -13.56 -7.46 -25.57
CA GLN A 105 -13.34 -8.78 -26.14
C GLN A 105 -13.42 -9.89 -25.07
N ALA A 106 -12.87 -9.64 -23.87
CA ALA A 106 -12.97 -10.59 -22.76
C ALA A 106 -14.42 -10.76 -22.27
N ARG A 107 -15.18 -9.64 -22.23
CA ARG A 107 -16.61 -9.64 -21.89
C ARG A 107 -17.44 -10.48 -22.85
N GLU A 108 -17.28 -10.26 -24.15
CA GLU A 108 -17.99 -11.06 -25.18
C GLU A 108 -17.68 -12.55 -25.03
N ARG A 109 -16.40 -12.89 -24.92
CA ARG A 109 -15.98 -14.28 -24.80
C ARG A 109 -16.41 -14.92 -23.48
N TRP A 110 -16.58 -14.13 -22.41
CA TRP A 110 -17.14 -14.58 -21.16
C TRP A 110 -18.60 -15.04 -21.35
N LEU A 111 -19.39 -14.21 -21.99
CA LEU A 111 -20.82 -14.51 -22.24
C LEU A 111 -21.00 -15.70 -23.17
N GLU A 112 -20.19 -15.83 -24.20
CA GLU A 112 -20.29 -16.88 -25.21
C GLU A 112 -19.79 -18.25 -24.72
N ILE A 113 -18.73 -18.30 -23.92
CA ILE A 113 -18.00 -19.53 -23.64
C ILE A 113 -17.82 -19.76 -22.14
N TYR A 114 -17.12 -18.87 -21.44
CA TYR A 114 -16.64 -19.18 -20.09
C TYR A 114 -17.76 -19.27 -19.06
N ARG A 115 -18.79 -18.42 -19.17
CA ARG A 115 -19.97 -18.50 -18.29
C ARG A 115 -20.69 -19.84 -18.42
N LEU A 116 -20.93 -20.28 -19.65
CA LEU A 116 -21.61 -21.55 -19.93
C LEU A 116 -20.82 -22.76 -19.39
N GLU A 117 -19.49 -22.72 -19.58
CA GLU A 117 -18.61 -23.76 -19.02
C GLU A 117 -18.59 -23.74 -17.49
N LEU A 118 -18.66 -22.56 -16.87
CA LEU A 118 -18.73 -22.42 -15.42
C LEU A 118 -20.06 -22.96 -14.87
N GLU A 119 -21.19 -22.67 -15.51
CA GLU A 119 -22.50 -23.20 -15.15
C GLU A 119 -22.52 -24.74 -15.23
N GLU A 120 -22.00 -25.30 -16.30
CA GLU A 120 -21.89 -26.74 -16.48
C GLU A 120 -20.96 -27.40 -15.46
N LEU A 121 -19.82 -26.74 -15.13
CA LEU A 121 -18.92 -27.20 -14.09
C LEU A 121 -19.59 -27.25 -12.72
N ILE A 122 -20.36 -26.22 -12.36
CA ILE A 122 -21.11 -26.16 -11.11
C ILE A 122 -22.15 -27.29 -11.06
N ARG A 123 -22.88 -27.51 -12.17
CA ARG A 123 -23.84 -28.60 -12.27
C ARG A 123 -23.16 -29.96 -12.02
N LYS A 124 -22.03 -30.22 -12.68
CA LYS A 124 -21.25 -31.46 -12.51
C LYS A 124 -20.70 -31.63 -11.10
N LEU A 125 -20.23 -30.55 -10.47
CA LEU A 125 -19.77 -30.60 -9.08
C LEU A 125 -20.89 -30.97 -8.11
N ARG A 126 -22.08 -30.37 -8.28
CA ARG A 126 -23.27 -30.68 -7.46
C ARG A 126 -23.79 -32.10 -7.70
N GLY A 127 -23.67 -32.60 -8.94
CA GLY A 127 -24.05 -33.96 -9.33
C GLY A 127 -22.99 -35.03 -9.03
N ASN A 128 -21.81 -34.64 -8.52
CA ASN A 128 -20.65 -35.53 -8.35
C ASN A 128 -20.16 -36.20 -9.65
N GLU A 129 -20.29 -35.49 -10.79
CA GLU A 129 -20.00 -36.02 -12.14
C GLU A 129 -18.67 -35.55 -12.70
N ILE A 130 -17.69 -35.29 -11.84
CA ILE A 130 -16.39 -34.67 -12.24
C ILE A 130 -15.20 -35.34 -11.56
N SER A 131 -14.06 -35.29 -12.24
CA SER A 131 -12.75 -35.61 -11.65
C SER A 131 -12.11 -34.37 -11.06
N ILE A 132 -11.75 -34.46 -9.79
CA ILE A 132 -11.05 -33.41 -9.03
C ILE A 132 -9.58 -33.81 -8.89
N ILE A 133 -8.68 -32.94 -9.32
CA ILE A 133 -7.25 -33.19 -9.24
C ILE A 133 -6.68 -32.40 -8.07
N ILE A 134 -5.84 -33.02 -7.25
CA ILE A 134 -5.23 -32.39 -6.09
C ILE A 134 -3.70 -32.42 -6.14
N THR A 135 -3.07 -31.40 -5.55
CA THR A 135 -1.61 -31.31 -5.39
C THR A 135 -1.26 -30.70 -4.04
N GLY A 136 -0.02 -30.94 -3.57
CA GLY A 136 0.46 -30.39 -2.32
C GLY A 136 0.21 -31.30 -1.11
N GLU A 137 0.25 -30.72 0.11
CA GLU A 137 0.16 -31.47 1.36
C GLU A 137 -1.11 -31.10 2.15
N PRO A 138 -2.13 -31.94 2.19
CA PRO A 138 -3.44 -31.61 2.78
C PRO A 138 -3.39 -31.36 4.29
N PHE A 139 -2.47 -32.00 5.02
CA PHE A 139 -2.39 -31.92 6.49
C PHE A 139 -1.29 -31.00 7.00
N ASN A 140 -0.47 -30.44 6.13
CA ASN A 140 0.62 -29.54 6.51
C ASN A 140 0.20 -28.09 6.35
N SER A 141 -0.09 -27.42 7.47
CA SER A 141 -0.48 -25.99 7.45
C SER A 141 0.63 -25.04 6.96
N ASN A 142 1.88 -25.52 6.89
CA ASN A 142 3.01 -24.73 6.39
C ASN A 142 3.28 -24.94 4.89
N LYS A 143 2.51 -25.79 4.24
CA LYS A 143 2.58 -26.04 2.80
C LYS A 143 1.23 -25.80 2.12
N SER A 144 1.29 -25.44 0.85
CA SER A 144 0.09 -25.28 0.03
C SER A 144 -0.57 -26.60 -0.28
N PHE A 145 -1.90 -26.57 -0.33
CA PHE A 145 -2.74 -27.65 -0.82
C PHE A 145 -3.71 -27.08 -1.85
N ILE A 146 -3.74 -27.64 -3.06
CA ILE A 146 -4.44 -27.08 -4.21
C ILE A 146 -5.39 -28.10 -4.80
N VAL A 147 -6.61 -27.66 -5.04
CA VAL A 147 -7.63 -28.37 -5.81
C VAL A 147 -7.70 -27.76 -7.21
N HIS A 148 -7.59 -28.59 -8.24
CA HIS A 148 -7.66 -28.19 -9.64
C HIS A 148 -8.92 -28.75 -10.30
N LEU A 149 -9.67 -27.86 -10.97
CA LEU A 149 -10.85 -28.19 -11.76
C LEU A 149 -10.63 -27.70 -13.19
N TYR A 150 -10.95 -28.51 -14.17
CA TYR A 150 -10.75 -28.18 -15.58
C TYR A 150 -12.02 -28.35 -16.40
N THR A 151 -12.31 -27.37 -17.25
CA THR A 151 -13.21 -27.48 -18.40
C THR A 151 -12.39 -27.33 -19.69
N ILE A 152 -12.98 -27.13 -20.84
CA ILE A 152 -12.25 -26.94 -22.09
C ILE A 152 -11.43 -25.64 -22.02
N HIS A 153 -12.05 -24.54 -21.61
CA HIS A 153 -11.43 -23.21 -21.62
C HIS A 153 -11.15 -22.63 -20.22
N LEU A 154 -11.65 -23.26 -19.13
CA LEU A 154 -11.38 -22.83 -17.76
C LEU A 154 -10.42 -23.79 -17.06
N ALA A 155 -9.50 -23.21 -16.26
CA ALA A 155 -8.73 -23.95 -15.27
C ALA A 155 -8.86 -23.22 -13.94
N ILE A 156 -9.47 -23.87 -12.96
CA ILE A 156 -9.76 -23.30 -11.65
C ILE A 156 -8.82 -23.93 -10.64
N GLU A 157 -8.15 -23.08 -9.89
CA GLU A 157 -7.25 -23.46 -8.81
C GLU A 157 -7.80 -22.88 -7.49
N ILE A 158 -8.06 -23.78 -6.54
CA ILE A 158 -8.53 -23.43 -5.20
C ILE A 158 -7.42 -23.82 -4.23
N GLU A 159 -6.68 -22.83 -3.77
CA GLU A 159 -5.48 -23.04 -2.98
C GLU A 159 -5.71 -22.65 -1.52
N ARG A 160 -5.41 -23.59 -0.61
CA ARG A 160 -5.15 -23.29 0.79
C ARG A 160 -3.68 -22.88 0.92
N VAL A 161 -3.43 -21.58 1.04
CA VAL A 161 -2.07 -21.02 1.15
C VAL A 161 -1.48 -21.29 2.54
N ALA A 162 -0.21 -21.69 2.58
CA ALA A 162 0.53 -21.92 3.83
C ALA A 162 0.44 -20.75 4.81
N GLY A 163 -0.10 -21.00 6.00
CA GLY A 163 -0.20 -20.02 7.09
C GLY A 163 -1.20 -18.88 6.86
N ALA A 164 -2.02 -18.94 5.80
CA ALA A 164 -3.11 -17.99 5.56
C ALA A 164 -4.45 -18.52 6.10
N LYS A 165 -5.38 -17.63 6.39
CA LYS A 165 -6.78 -17.95 6.65
C LYS A 165 -7.55 -17.91 5.33
N GLY A 166 -8.40 -18.89 5.08
CA GLY A 166 -9.21 -18.99 3.87
C GLY A 166 -8.47 -19.59 2.66
N ALA A 167 -9.15 -19.60 1.52
CA ALA A 167 -8.63 -20.09 0.26
C ALA A 167 -8.40 -18.97 -0.75
N THR A 168 -7.37 -19.11 -1.59
CA THR A 168 -7.20 -18.31 -2.80
C THR A 168 -7.83 -19.05 -3.97
N ILE A 169 -8.71 -18.41 -4.71
CA ILE A 169 -9.40 -19.00 -5.85
C ILE A 169 -9.06 -18.22 -7.11
N ARG A 170 -8.50 -18.92 -8.09
CA ARG A 170 -8.13 -18.35 -9.39
C ARG A 170 -8.81 -19.14 -10.50
N MET A 171 -9.42 -18.45 -11.46
CA MET A 171 -9.95 -19.02 -12.68
C MET A 171 -9.11 -18.53 -13.85
N SER A 172 -8.31 -19.39 -14.45
CA SER A 172 -7.53 -19.10 -15.64
C SER A 172 -8.39 -19.26 -16.90
N LEU A 173 -8.35 -18.25 -17.77
CA LEU A 173 -9.05 -18.19 -19.04
C LEU A 173 -8.11 -18.65 -20.16
N THR A 174 -8.38 -19.80 -20.77
CA THR A 174 -7.56 -20.32 -21.87
C THR A 174 -8.12 -19.92 -23.22
N GLY A 175 -7.22 -19.70 -24.20
CA GLY A 175 -7.62 -19.32 -25.55
C GLY A 175 -7.94 -17.84 -25.75
N PHE A 176 -7.78 -16.99 -24.72
CA PHE A 176 -7.87 -15.54 -24.85
C PHE A 176 -6.49 -14.96 -25.28
N LYS A 177 -6.49 -14.10 -26.29
CA LYS A 177 -5.27 -13.44 -26.78
C LYS A 177 -5.22 -12.02 -26.25
N GLY A 178 -4.06 -11.64 -25.72
CA GLY A 178 -3.80 -10.25 -25.36
C GLY A 178 -3.47 -9.38 -26.57
N THR A 179 -3.24 -8.10 -26.31
CA THR A 179 -2.90 -7.08 -27.30
C THR A 179 -1.61 -6.36 -26.92
N HIS A 180 -1.17 -5.45 -27.77
CA HIS A 180 -0.02 -4.57 -27.49
C HIS A 180 -0.51 -3.15 -27.24
N ILE A 181 -0.06 -2.58 -26.13
CA ILE A 181 -0.21 -1.16 -25.81
C ILE A 181 1.10 -0.48 -26.18
N ILE A 182 1.03 0.66 -26.84
CA ILE A 182 2.18 1.49 -27.17
C ILE A 182 2.04 2.81 -26.42
N THR A 183 3.03 3.11 -25.56
CA THR A 183 3.06 4.32 -24.74
C THR A 183 4.30 5.16 -25.07
N PRO A 184 4.18 6.50 -25.12
CA PRO A 184 5.32 7.38 -25.21
C PRO A 184 6.15 7.37 -23.92
N LYS A 185 7.36 7.90 -24.03
CA LYS A 185 8.25 8.09 -22.87
C LYS A 185 7.95 9.44 -22.22
N LEU A 186 7.40 9.43 -21.03
CA LEU A 186 6.97 10.62 -20.28
C LEU A 186 8.04 11.16 -19.31
N LEU A 187 8.99 10.33 -18.91
CA LEU A 187 10.03 10.64 -17.94
C LEU A 187 11.41 10.51 -18.56
N ASP A 188 12.39 11.21 -18.01
CA ASP A 188 13.79 10.98 -18.35
C ASP A 188 14.24 9.55 -18.02
N ASP A 189 15.40 9.14 -18.59
CA ASP A 189 15.87 7.76 -18.45
C ASP A 189 16.21 7.37 -17.02
N GLU A 190 16.69 8.29 -16.20
CA GLU A 190 17.14 8.02 -14.85
C GLU A 190 15.95 7.79 -13.91
N LYS A 191 14.98 8.69 -13.94
CA LYS A 191 13.72 8.55 -13.19
C LYS A 191 12.94 7.32 -13.61
N LEU A 192 12.85 7.10 -14.93
CA LEU A 192 12.17 5.93 -15.48
C LEU A 192 12.81 4.64 -14.98
N ARG A 193 14.15 4.53 -15.02
CA ARG A 193 14.88 3.37 -14.50
C ARG A 193 14.68 3.18 -13.02
N ALA A 194 14.70 4.24 -12.24
CA ALA A 194 14.46 4.17 -10.81
C ALA A 194 13.08 3.56 -10.51
N MET A 195 12.04 4.03 -11.19
CA MET A 195 10.68 3.48 -11.07
C MET A 195 10.61 2.01 -11.54
N GLN A 196 11.27 1.67 -12.66
CA GLN A 196 11.36 0.29 -13.14
C GLN A 196 12.00 -0.64 -12.10
N TYR A 197 13.08 -0.21 -11.44
CA TYR A 197 13.71 -0.98 -10.37
C TYR A 197 12.77 -1.19 -9.17
N GLY A 198 12.02 -0.16 -8.77
CA GLY A 198 11.03 -0.25 -7.70
C GLY A 198 9.98 -1.32 -7.99
N LEU A 199 9.45 -1.33 -9.20
CA LEU A 199 8.46 -2.31 -9.63
C LEU A 199 9.06 -3.72 -9.76
N LEU A 200 10.26 -3.86 -10.36
CA LEU A 200 10.90 -5.17 -10.57
C LEU A 200 11.34 -5.85 -9.27
N LEU A 201 11.79 -5.09 -8.26
CA LEU A 201 12.18 -5.67 -6.97
C LEU A 201 10.98 -6.10 -6.12
N THR A 202 9.80 -5.60 -6.43
CA THR A 202 8.56 -5.89 -5.70
C THR A 202 7.65 -6.87 -6.47
N ASP A 203 6.56 -6.37 -7.05
CA ASP A 203 5.52 -7.16 -7.73
C ASP A 203 5.90 -7.62 -9.13
N GLY A 204 6.85 -6.93 -9.77
CA GLY A 204 7.38 -7.32 -11.07
C GLY A 204 8.34 -8.50 -10.97
N SER A 205 8.65 -9.10 -12.11
CA SER A 205 9.65 -10.17 -12.26
C SER A 205 10.32 -10.09 -13.63
N ILE A 206 11.39 -10.85 -13.77
CA ILE A 206 12.10 -11.01 -15.05
C ILE A 206 11.85 -12.45 -15.51
N HIS A 207 11.24 -12.60 -16.68
CA HIS A 207 10.94 -13.91 -17.27
C HIS A 207 12.21 -14.55 -17.84
N GLU A 208 12.22 -15.88 -18.00
CA GLU A 208 13.34 -16.65 -18.60
C GLU A 208 13.77 -16.17 -19.99
N GLY A 209 12.94 -15.39 -20.70
CA GLY A 209 13.29 -14.70 -21.95
C GLY A 209 13.84 -13.29 -21.76
N ASP A 210 14.31 -12.93 -20.56
CA ASP A 210 14.87 -11.62 -20.18
C ASP A 210 13.91 -10.41 -20.36
N TYR A 211 12.62 -10.64 -20.27
CA TYR A 211 11.62 -9.56 -20.30
C TYR A 211 11.13 -9.18 -18.90
N PRO A 212 10.98 -7.88 -18.60
CA PRO A 212 10.16 -7.45 -17.48
C PRO A 212 8.72 -7.92 -17.65
N ILE A 213 8.19 -8.58 -16.61
CA ILE A 213 6.80 -9.05 -16.57
C ILE A 213 6.16 -8.70 -15.24
N MET A 214 4.85 -8.53 -15.25
CA MET A 214 4.02 -8.43 -14.05
C MET A 214 2.72 -9.17 -14.26
N SER A 215 2.24 -9.81 -13.19
CA SER A 215 0.85 -10.29 -13.11
C SER A 215 0.20 -9.64 -11.90
N THR A 216 -0.93 -8.99 -12.11
CA THR A 216 -1.64 -8.25 -11.06
C THR A 216 -3.13 -8.32 -11.23
N SER A 217 -3.88 -8.24 -10.14
CA SER A 217 -5.33 -8.03 -10.16
C SER A 217 -5.72 -6.56 -9.96
N GLN A 218 -4.74 -5.67 -9.78
CA GLN A 218 -4.98 -4.24 -9.58
C GLN A 218 -4.85 -3.49 -10.90
N LEU A 219 -5.92 -2.79 -11.27
CA LEU A 219 -5.99 -2.05 -12.53
C LEU A 219 -4.96 -0.91 -12.57
N TRP A 220 -4.84 -0.13 -11.47
CA TRP A 220 -3.84 0.94 -11.39
C TRP A 220 -2.41 0.44 -11.57
N GLN A 221 -2.07 -0.76 -11.06
CA GLN A 221 -0.75 -1.35 -11.29
C GLN A 221 -0.55 -1.76 -12.75
N ALA A 222 -1.60 -2.29 -13.40
CA ALA A 222 -1.54 -2.65 -14.81
C ALA A 222 -1.27 -1.41 -15.68
N VAL A 223 -1.96 -0.29 -15.43
CA VAL A 223 -1.69 0.98 -16.11
C VAL A 223 -0.30 1.51 -15.78
N THR A 224 0.10 1.53 -14.49
CA THR A 224 1.45 1.97 -14.08
C THR A 224 2.55 1.21 -14.81
N PHE A 225 2.40 -0.10 -14.97
CA PHE A 225 3.40 -0.90 -15.70
C PHE A 225 3.59 -0.40 -17.13
N THR A 226 2.50 -0.03 -17.84
CA THR A 226 2.61 0.45 -19.23
C THR A 226 3.27 1.82 -19.31
N LEU A 227 3.07 2.70 -18.32
CA LEU A 227 3.68 4.03 -18.26
C LEU A 227 5.16 3.98 -17.86
N VAL A 228 5.52 3.04 -16.98
CA VAL A 228 6.89 2.86 -16.46
C VAL A 228 7.77 2.07 -17.44
N PHE A 229 7.18 1.26 -18.32
CA PHE A 229 7.86 0.60 -19.42
C PHE A 229 7.33 1.11 -20.75
N PRO A 230 7.66 2.38 -21.16
CA PRO A 230 7.18 2.94 -22.41
C PRO A 230 7.64 2.13 -23.64
N GLY A 231 7.01 2.38 -24.77
CA GLY A 231 7.17 1.56 -25.97
C GLY A 231 6.15 0.42 -26.01
N LYS A 232 6.53 -0.73 -26.50
CA LYS A 232 5.64 -1.87 -26.77
C LYS A 232 5.48 -2.78 -25.56
N VAL A 233 4.32 -2.73 -24.92
CA VAL A 233 3.94 -3.62 -23.82
C VAL A 233 2.85 -4.59 -24.28
N TYR A 234 3.08 -5.88 -24.15
CA TYR A 234 2.03 -6.87 -24.28
C TYR A 234 1.16 -6.86 -23.03
N ALA A 235 -0.14 -6.68 -23.19
CA ALA A 235 -1.15 -6.76 -22.14
C ALA A 235 -2.14 -7.89 -22.45
N GLY A 236 -2.42 -8.75 -21.48
CA GLY A 236 -3.37 -9.85 -21.61
C GLY A 236 -4.15 -10.06 -20.33
N ILE A 237 -5.36 -10.54 -20.45
CA ILE A 237 -6.19 -11.01 -19.34
C ILE A 237 -5.99 -12.52 -19.29
N ILE A 238 -5.45 -13.02 -18.18
CA ILE A 238 -5.15 -14.46 -18.03
C ILE A 238 -6.14 -15.19 -17.13
N GLY A 239 -6.99 -14.46 -16.41
CA GLY A 239 -7.96 -15.09 -15.53
C GLY A 239 -8.70 -14.09 -14.65
N LEU A 240 -9.42 -14.67 -13.68
CA LEU A 240 -10.13 -13.96 -12.61
C LEU A 240 -9.67 -14.50 -11.25
N SER A 241 -9.62 -13.62 -10.25
CA SER A 241 -9.50 -14.00 -8.84
C SER A 241 -10.85 -13.85 -8.16
N LEU A 242 -11.32 -14.91 -7.48
CA LEU A 242 -12.53 -14.85 -6.67
C LEU A 242 -12.14 -14.55 -5.23
N ASN A 243 -12.26 -13.30 -4.83
CA ASN A 243 -12.06 -12.88 -3.45
C ASN A 243 -13.35 -13.05 -2.64
N GLU A 244 -13.30 -12.78 -1.33
CA GLU A 244 -14.52 -12.82 -0.51
C GLU A 244 -15.51 -11.72 -0.90
N ASP A 245 -15.01 -10.52 -1.25
CA ASP A 245 -15.85 -9.35 -1.48
C ASP A 245 -15.97 -8.93 -2.94
N ASP A 246 -15.07 -9.36 -3.81
CA ASP A 246 -15.04 -8.97 -5.22
C ASP A 246 -14.55 -10.09 -6.17
N VAL A 247 -14.68 -9.83 -7.47
CA VAL A 247 -14.09 -10.62 -8.55
C VAL A 247 -13.06 -9.74 -9.27
N GLY A 248 -11.77 -10.04 -9.05
CA GLY A 248 -10.67 -9.31 -9.67
C GLY A 248 -10.27 -9.88 -11.03
N ILE A 249 -9.91 -9.04 -11.98
CA ILE A 249 -9.35 -9.42 -13.29
C ILE A 249 -7.84 -9.60 -13.13
N ILE A 250 -7.30 -10.74 -13.53
CA ILE A 250 -5.86 -11.00 -13.48
C ILE A 250 -5.23 -10.59 -14.81
N TRP A 251 -4.47 -9.50 -14.75
CA TRP A 251 -3.67 -8.98 -15.86
C TRP A 251 -2.32 -9.68 -15.94
N ARG A 252 -1.80 -9.84 -17.15
CA ARG A 252 -0.42 -10.22 -17.42
C ARG A 252 0.19 -9.24 -18.39
N LEU A 253 1.27 -8.60 -17.97
CA LEU A 253 1.96 -7.56 -18.70
C LEU A 253 3.39 -8.01 -19.01
N ARG A 254 3.91 -7.63 -20.19
CA ARG A 254 5.28 -7.92 -20.61
C ARG A 254 5.83 -6.77 -21.43
N ALA A 255 6.90 -6.16 -20.97
CA ALA A 255 7.59 -5.08 -21.66
C ALA A 255 8.48 -5.63 -22.77
N ALA A 256 7.97 -5.63 -24.01
CA ALA A 256 8.61 -6.29 -25.14
C ALA A 256 9.92 -5.60 -25.56
N ASP A 257 9.96 -4.26 -25.53
CA ASP A 257 11.13 -3.47 -25.96
C ASP A 257 12.28 -3.49 -24.93
N TYR A 258 12.04 -4.04 -23.74
CA TYR A 258 13.02 -4.14 -22.66
C TYR A 258 13.70 -5.51 -22.55
N ARG A 259 13.71 -6.28 -23.65
CA ARG A 259 14.34 -7.59 -23.67
C ARG A 259 15.84 -7.46 -23.39
N GLY A 260 16.35 -8.25 -22.44
CA GLY A 260 17.77 -8.32 -22.09
C GLY A 260 18.31 -7.13 -21.29
N MET A 261 17.51 -6.09 -21.03
CA MET A 261 17.94 -4.94 -20.21
C MET A 261 18.08 -5.29 -18.73
N PHE A 262 17.30 -6.26 -18.27
CA PHE A 262 17.30 -6.75 -16.89
C PHE A 262 17.45 -8.26 -16.90
N LYS A 263 18.48 -8.79 -16.21
CA LYS A 263 18.73 -10.23 -16.18
C LYS A 263 18.26 -10.89 -14.89
N ARG A 264 18.62 -10.28 -13.75
CA ARG A 264 18.34 -10.84 -12.41
C ARG A 264 17.91 -9.76 -11.43
N LYS A 265 17.04 -10.10 -10.50
CA LYS A 265 16.65 -9.16 -9.39
C LYS A 265 17.86 -8.73 -8.54
N ALA A 266 18.89 -9.55 -8.39
CA ALA A 266 20.11 -9.18 -7.67
C ALA A 266 20.84 -8.01 -8.35
N GLU A 267 20.99 -8.05 -9.66
CA GLU A 267 21.60 -6.96 -10.44
C GLU A 267 20.77 -5.68 -10.34
N VAL A 268 19.43 -5.79 -10.37
CA VAL A 268 18.54 -4.64 -10.15
C VAL A 268 18.76 -4.03 -8.76
N ALA A 269 18.90 -4.86 -7.71
CA ALA A 269 19.14 -4.38 -6.36
C ALA A 269 20.49 -3.66 -6.22
N GLU A 270 21.53 -4.13 -6.89
CA GLU A 270 22.85 -3.45 -6.93
C GLU A 270 22.73 -2.07 -7.59
N ARG A 271 22.05 -1.97 -8.72
CA ARG A 271 21.84 -0.70 -9.43
C ARG A 271 21.01 0.31 -8.66
N VAL A 272 20.11 -0.13 -7.77
CA VAL A 272 19.37 0.79 -6.87
C VAL A 272 20.32 1.52 -5.93
N LEU A 273 21.47 0.94 -5.57
CA LEU A 273 22.44 1.57 -4.68
C LEU A 273 23.22 2.70 -5.38
N GLU A 274 23.28 2.67 -6.71
CA GLU A 274 23.95 3.67 -7.55
C GLU A 274 23.08 4.91 -7.83
N LEU A 275 21.75 4.82 -7.57
CA LEU A 275 20.80 5.92 -7.81
C LEU A 275 21.14 7.14 -6.95
N GLY A 276 21.04 8.33 -7.52
CA GLY A 276 21.02 9.61 -6.79
C GLY A 276 19.87 9.68 -5.79
N ASP A 277 19.88 10.67 -4.90
CA ASP A 277 18.84 10.76 -3.85
C ASP A 277 17.45 11.05 -4.41
N GLU A 278 17.36 11.82 -5.49
CA GLU A 278 16.08 12.12 -6.16
C GLU A 278 15.53 10.89 -6.86
N ASP A 279 16.35 10.19 -7.64
CA ASP A 279 15.94 8.98 -8.35
C ASP A 279 15.57 7.85 -7.39
N PHE A 280 16.29 7.75 -6.27
CA PHE A 280 15.94 6.80 -5.23
C PHE A 280 14.51 7.02 -4.68
N MET A 281 13.99 8.25 -4.72
CA MET A 281 12.60 8.50 -4.35
C MET A 281 11.60 7.91 -5.37
N GLY A 282 11.94 7.94 -6.66
CA GLY A 282 11.16 7.24 -7.71
C GLY A 282 11.14 5.72 -7.52
N PHE A 283 12.30 5.12 -7.20
CA PHE A 283 12.38 3.72 -6.79
C PHE A 283 11.51 3.43 -5.57
N LEU A 284 11.66 4.23 -4.51
CA LEU A 284 10.96 4.04 -3.24
C LEU A 284 9.45 4.21 -3.40
N LEU A 285 9.00 5.12 -4.26
CA LEU A 285 7.59 5.33 -4.60
C LEU A 285 6.96 4.01 -5.05
N LEU A 286 7.49 3.37 -6.09
CA LEU A 286 6.91 2.13 -6.59
C LEU A 286 7.14 0.95 -5.63
N ALA A 287 8.25 0.90 -4.91
CA ALA A 287 8.48 -0.12 -3.90
C ALA A 287 7.42 -0.06 -2.78
N VAL A 288 7.05 1.14 -2.32
CA VAL A 288 6.01 1.34 -1.32
C VAL A 288 4.62 1.07 -1.88
N LEU A 289 4.33 1.53 -3.10
CA LEU A 289 3.03 1.31 -3.72
C LEU A 289 2.77 -0.17 -4.03
N CYS A 290 3.78 -0.97 -4.31
CA CYS A 290 3.67 -2.41 -4.55
C CYS A 290 3.67 -3.21 -3.22
N ASP A 291 4.83 -3.38 -2.59
CA ASP A 291 5.03 -4.23 -1.39
C ASP A 291 4.82 -3.49 -0.05
N GLY A 292 4.53 -2.18 -0.08
CA GLY A 292 4.36 -1.35 1.12
C GLY A 292 2.91 -1.08 1.50
N ASP A 293 2.76 -0.20 2.49
CA ASP A 293 1.49 0.31 2.99
C ASP A 293 1.64 1.76 3.46
N VAL A 294 0.59 2.56 3.29
CA VAL A 294 0.52 3.96 3.73
C VAL A 294 -0.67 4.12 4.67
N ASP A 295 -0.40 4.49 5.91
CA ASP A 295 -1.42 4.77 6.93
C ASP A 295 -1.44 6.27 7.23
N VAL A 296 -2.42 6.96 6.65
CA VAL A 296 -2.59 8.42 6.79
C VAL A 296 -2.89 8.80 8.24
N ARG A 297 -3.71 8.01 8.95
CA ARG A 297 -4.09 8.30 10.34
C ARG A 297 -2.90 8.22 11.30
N LYS A 298 -2.03 7.22 11.09
CA LYS A 298 -0.80 7.06 11.88
C LYS A 298 0.37 7.87 11.35
N ARG A 299 0.19 8.55 10.21
CA ARG A 299 1.27 9.23 9.47
C ARG A 299 2.46 8.29 9.29
N MET A 300 2.24 7.15 8.66
CA MET A 300 3.23 6.08 8.57
C MET A 300 3.33 5.55 7.14
N ILE A 301 4.55 5.33 6.70
CA ILE A 301 4.86 4.52 5.52
C ILE A 301 5.55 3.25 6.01
N ARG A 302 5.10 2.10 5.51
CA ARG A 302 5.65 0.79 5.81
C ARG A 302 6.05 0.09 4.53
N LEU A 303 7.25 -0.47 4.48
CA LEU A 303 7.70 -1.38 3.45
C LEU A 303 7.90 -2.77 4.09
N THR A 304 7.31 -3.79 3.50
CA THR A 304 7.34 -5.16 4.04
C THR A 304 8.02 -6.09 3.05
N MET A 305 8.95 -6.89 3.52
CA MET A 305 9.66 -7.85 2.66
C MET A 305 9.67 -9.24 3.27
N GLY A 306 9.47 -10.24 2.40
CA GLY A 306 9.56 -11.64 2.79
C GLY A 306 10.99 -12.01 3.19
N GLY A 307 11.14 -13.00 4.09
CA GLY A 307 12.46 -13.43 4.59
C GLY A 307 13.43 -13.83 3.49
N SER A 308 12.96 -14.45 2.41
CA SER A 308 13.78 -14.82 1.25
C SER A 308 14.31 -13.61 0.44
N LYS A 309 13.59 -12.48 0.47
CA LYS A 309 14.00 -11.24 -0.21
C LYS A 309 14.97 -10.39 0.63
N HIS A 310 15.10 -10.65 1.95
CA HIS A 310 15.85 -9.77 2.85
C HIS A 310 17.34 -9.64 2.48
N GLY A 311 17.99 -10.74 2.07
CA GLY A 311 19.38 -10.69 1.61
C GLY A 311 19.57 -9.80 0.38
N LEU A 312 18.61 -9.85 -0.55
CA LEU A 312 18.57 -9.02 -1.76
C LEU A 312 18.44 -7.52 -1.44
N TRP A 313 17.69 -7.17 -0.39
CA TRP A 313 17.37 -5.79 -0.01
C TRP A 313 18.36 -5.17 0.99
N ARG A 314 19.41 -5.87 1.40
CA ARG A 314 20.30 -5.42 2.47
C ARG A 314 20.83 -4.00 2.28
N GLY A 315 21.47 -3.69 1.15
CA GLY A 315 21.99 -2.35 0.87
C GLY A 315 20.89 -1.30 0.74
N VAL A 316 19.76 -1.66 0.14
CA VAL A 316 18.57 -0.77 0.05
C VAL A 316 18.05 -0.44 1.45
N VAL A 317 18.01 -1.40 2.37
CA VAL A 317 17.59 -1.19 3.77
C VAL A 317 18.51 -0.20 4.49
N GLU A 318 19.82 -0.31 4.30
CA GLU A 318 20.78 0.64 4.88
C GLU A 318 20.48 2.08 4.42
N ARG A 319 20.16 2.25 3.15
CA ARG A 319 19.76 3.55 2.59
C ARG A 319 18.40 4.03 3.14
N LEU A 320 17.41 3.14 3.31
CA LEU A 320 16.12 3.45 3.93
C LEU A 320 16.28 3.98 5.37
N VAL A 321 17.22 3.41 6.15
CA VAL A 321 17.53 3.90 7.50
C VAL A 321 17.97 5.36 7.49
N GLY A 322 18.74 5.80 6.49
CA GLY A 322 19.12 7.19 6.27
C GLY A 322 17.90 8.12 6.11
N TYR A 323 16.81 7.67 5.50
CA TYR A 323 15.54 8.40 5.41
C TYR A 323 14.64 8.27 6.65
N GLY A 324 15.12 7.63 7.71
CA GLY A 324 14.40 7.50 8.98
C GLY A 324 13.52 6.27 9.12
N PHE A 325 13.60 5.33 8.18
CA PHE A 325 12.96 4.03 8.36
C PHE A 325 13.66 3.25 9.48
N ARG A 326 12.87 2.51 10.24
CA ARG A 326 13.35 1.63 11.30
C ARG A 326 12.72 0.26 11.15
N GLU A 327 13.49 -0.78 11.44
CA GLU A 327 12.98 -2.14 11.52
C GLU A 327 11.95 -2.23 12.65
N GLY A 328 10.83 -2.86 12.38
CA GLY A 328 9.76 -3.13 13.33
C GLY A 328 9.34 -4.58 13.24
N ASP A 329 8.65 -5.04 14.27
CA ASP A 329 8.12 -6.40 14.27
C ASP A 329 7.10 -6.58 13.13
N GLY A 330 7.37 -7.50 12.26
CA GLY A 330 6.55 -7.90 11.10
C GLY A 330 6.13 -9.37 11.16
N GLY A 331 6.34 -10.06 12.28
CA GLY A 331 6.13 -11.49 12.43
C GLY A 331 7.09 -12.30 11.54
N ARG A 332 6.55 -13.10 10.62
CA ARG A 332 7.35 -13.87 9.65
C ARG A 332 8.01 -13.02 8.54
N ARG A 333 7.65 -11.73 8.43
CA ARG A 333 8.16 -10.77 7.43
C ARG A 333 8.88 -9.66 8.15
N LYS A 334 9.95 -9.13 7.53
CA LYS A 334 10.59 -7.92 8.03
C LYS A 334 9.84 -6.69 7.53
N ALA A 335 9.56 -5.76 8.43
CA ALA A 335 8.88 -4.51 8.12
C ALA A 335 9.74 -3.32 8.51
N TYR A 336 9.93 -2.39 7.58
CA TYR A 336 10.61 -1.12 7.80
C TYR A 336 9.58 -0.01 7.76
N ARG A 337 9.58 0.86 8.77
CA ARG A 337 8.56 1.90 8.95
C ARG A 337 9.21 3.25 9.19
N VAL A 338 8.60 4.28 8.65
CA VAL A 338 8.89 5.69 8.96
C VAL A 338 7.59 6.35 9.40
N TRP A 339 7.68 7.26 10.40
CA TRP A 339 6.50 7.83 11.06
C TRP A 339 6.53 9.34 11.10
N GLU A 340 5.35 9.94 11.37
CA GLU A 340 5.11 11.35 11.67
C GLU A 340 5.63 12.29 10.59
N SER A 341 6.31 13.38 10.98
CA SER A 341 6.86 14.38 10.06
C SER A 341 7.84 13.80 9.05
N LYS A 342 8.59 12.75 9.43
CA LYS A 342 9.51 12.08 8.50
C LYS A 342 8.76 11.30 7.41
N ALA A 343 7.64 10.67 7.74
CA ALA A 343 6.82 9.98 6.74
C ALA A 343 6.22 10.97 5.74
N VAL A 344 5.73 12.13 6.21
CA VAL A 344 5.24 13.20 5.34
C VAL A 344 6.36 13.74 4.45
N ALA A 345 7.55 13.97 5.01
CA ALA A 345 8.69 14.44 4.23
C ALA A 345 9.13 13.43 3.16
N VAL A 346 9.11 12.12 3.46
CA VAL A 346 9.40 11.06 2.49
C VAL A 346 8.32 11.02 1.41
N ALA A 347 7.03 11.08 1.77
CA ALA A 347 5.93 11.11 0.81
C ALA A 347 6.03 12.32 -0.14
N ARG A 348 6.35 13.51 0.39
CA ARG A 348 6.60 14.71 -0.42
C ARG A 348 7.77 14.55 -1.39
N LYS A 349 8.86 13.94 -0.95
CA LYS A 349 10.01 13.66 -1.82
C LYS A 349 9.66 12.66 -2.92
N MET A 350 8.88 11.61 -2.62
CA MET A 350 8.40 10.63 -3.61
C MET A 350 7.54 11.28 -4.70
N LEU A 351 6.76 12.30 -4.35
CA LEU A 351 5.87 13.06 -5.25
C LEU A 351 6.46 14.44 -5.63
N GLY A 352 7.76 14.65 -5.43
CA GLY A 352 8.42 15.94 -5.64
C GLY A 352 8.59 16.30 -7.12
N ASP A 353 8.68 15.31 -7.99
CA ASP A 353 8.70 15.54 -9.43
C ASP A 353 7.28 15.84 -9.94
N PRO A 354 7.05 16.94 -10.67
CA PRO A 354 5.72 17.33 -11.12
C PRO A 354 5.07 16.30 -12.05
N VAL A 355 5.85 15.67 -12.94
CA VAL A 355 5.33 14.65 -13.89
C VAL A 355 4.94 13.38 -13.15
N ILE A 356 5.80 12.90 -12.23
CA ILE A 356 5.48 11.75 -11.38
C ILE A 356 4.23 12.04 -10.55
N ARG A 357 4.13 13.23 -9.97
CA ARG A 357 2.96 13.65 -9.19
C ARG A 357 1.68 13.62 -10.03
N SER A 358 1.71 14.20 -11.23
CA SER A 358 0.56 14.19 -12.16
C SER A 358 0.15 12.78 -12.54
N ILE A 359 1.10 11.88 -12.84
CA ILE A 359 0.82 10.47 -13.11
C ILE A 359 0.12 9.80 -11.91
N ILE A 360 0.63 10.00 -10.70
CA ILE A 360 0.07 9.38 -9.49
C ILE A 360 -1.31 9.96 -9.15
N GLU A 361 -1.52 11.27 -9.30
CA GLU A 361 -2.81 11.93 -9.09
C GLU A 361 -3.85 11.40 -10.07
N ASN A 362 -3.51 11.29 -11.34
CA ASN A 362 -4.40 10.74 -12.36
C ASN A 362 -4.73 9.26 -12.10
N LEU A 363 -3.74 8.42 -11.82
CA LEU A 363 -3.95 7.02 -11.47
C LEU A 363 -4.78 6.85 -10.19
N SER A 364 -4.77 7.83 -9.27
CA SER A 364 -5.55 7.80 -8.04
C SER A 364 -7.07 7.83 -8.26
N GLU A 365 -7.53 8.23 -9.44
CA GLU A 365 -8.92 8.22 -9.87
C GLU A 365 -9.46 6.80 -10.13
N LEU A 366 -8.56 5.82 -10.37
CA LEU A 366 -8.97 4.43 -10.54
C LEU A 366 -9.56 3.88 -9.22
N PRO A 367 -10.60 3.02 -9.29
CA PRO A 367 -11.34 2.59 -8.10
C PRO A 367 -10.49 1.82 -7.08
N ASP A 368 -9.53 1.04 -7.54
CA ASP A 368 -8.64 0.20 -6.74
C ASP A 368 -7.35 0.93 -6.28
N ALA A 369 -7.23 2.23 -6.55
CA ALA A 369 -6.05 3.04 -6.28
C ALA A 369 -6.00 3.65 -4.86
N GLU A 370 -6.60 3.03 -3.87
CA GLU A 370 -6.67 3.54 -2.49
C GLU A 370 -5.28 3.86 -1.91
N LYS A 371 -4.28 3.07 -2.24
CA LYS A 371 -2.91 3.29 -1.75
C LYS A 371 -2.28 4.56 -2.32
N LEU A 372 -2.58 4.91 -3.57
CA LEU A 372 -2.16 6.15 -4.20
C LEU A 372 -2.81 7.35 -3.50
N ARG A 373 -4.15 7.30 -3.31
CA ARG A 373 -4.90 8.35 -2.59
C ARG A 373 -4.35 8.57 -1.18
N ARG A 374 -3.99 7.50 -0.47
CA ARG A 374 -3.36 7.60 0.86
C ARG A 374 -1.99 8.25 0.80
N LEU A 375 -1.17 7.95 -0.20
CA LEU A 375 0.16 8.55 -0.36
C LEU A 375 0.06 10.05 -0.65
N ILE A 376 -0.84 10.46 -1.56
CA ILE A 376 -1.14 11.87 -1.85
C ILE A 376 -1.60 12.57 -0.58
N GLY A 377 -2.62 12.02 0.10
CA GLY A 377 -3.13 12.59 1.34
C GLY A 377 -2.09 12.71 2.45
N LEU A 378 -1.11 11.78 2.51
CA LEU A 378 0.01 11.88 3.45
C LEU A 378 0.99 12.98 3.04
N ALA A 379 1.31 13.13 1.75
CA ALA A 379 2.22 14.16 1.24
C ALA A 379 1.66 15.57 1.44
N ASP A 380 0.34 15.73 1.29
CA ASP A 380 -0.36 17.01 1.42
C ASP A 380 -0.63 17.42 2.89
N MET A 381 -0.37 16.50 3.84
CA MET A 381 -0.53 16.83 5.26
C MET A 381 0.38 17.97 5.68
N GLU A 382 -0.17 18.95 6.36
CA GLU A 382 0.64 19.97 7.02
C GLU A 382 1.54 19.34 8.09
N VAL A 383 2.84 19.53 7.93
CA VAL A 383 3.82 19.22 8.98
C VAL A 383 3.91 20.41 9.89
N ARG A 384 3.40 20.24 11.11
CA ARG A 384 3.62 21.27 12.13
C ARG A 384 5.10 21.46 12.34
N SER A 385 5.57 22.69 12.24
CA SER A 385 6.98 23.00 12.54
C SER A 385 7.31 22.48 13.95
N LEU A 386 8.43 21.76 14.08
CA LEU A 386 9.03 21.43 15.37
C LEU A 386 9.13 22.73 16.16
N GLY A 387 8.39 22.83 17.27
CA GLY A 387 8.41 24.04 18.11
C GLY A 387 7.05 24.62 18.46
N ARG A 388 6.00 24.45 17.66
CA ARG A 388 4.66 25.03 17.94
C ARG A 388 3.99 24.51 19.22
N SER A 389 4.43 23.38 19.77
CA SER A 389 3.99 22.86 21.07
C SER A 389 5.12 22.72 22.08
N MET A 390 6.25 23.40 21.84
CA MET A 390 7.41 23.37 22.73
C MET A 390 7.67 24.74 23.31
N VAL A 391 8.01 24.76 24.59
CA VAL A 391 8.41 25.94 25.31
C VAL A 391 9.84 25.78 25.81
N GLU A 392 10.64 26.81 25.66
CA GLU A 392 11.96 26.87 26.28
C GLU A 392 11.78 27.21 27.75
N VAL A 393 12.09 26.25 28.62
CA VAL A 393 11.93 26.37 30.07
C VAL A 393 13.17 27.04 30.69
N VAL A 394 14.35 26.56 30.29
CA VAL A 394 15.66 27.18 30.60
C VAL A 394 16.45 27.17 29.31
N ASP A 395 17.47 28.04 29.23
CA ASP A 395 18.30 28.20 28.03
C ASP A 395 18.72 26.82 27.44
N GLY A 396 18.35 26.56 26.18
CA GLY A 396 18.62 25.32 25.46
C GLY A 396 17.84 24.07 25.93
N VAL A 397 16.90 24.18 26.89
CA VAL A 397 16.02 23.07 27.30
C VAL A 397 14.60 23.31 26.85
N TRP A 398 14.24 22.68 25.76
CA TRP A 398 12.91 22.75 25.18
C TRP A 398 12.04 21.58 25.65
N MET A 399 10.83 21.86 26.16
CA MET A 399 9.87 20.87 26.64
C MET A 399 8.55 20.99 25.89
N SER A 400 7.98 19.85 25.52
CA SER A 400 6.66 19.78 24.86
C SER A 400 5.53 19.95 25.88
N ILE A 401 4.47 20.67 25.49
CA ILE A 401 3.25 20.84 26.30
C ILE A 401 2.29 19.70 26.00
N ASN A 402 1.94 18.94 27.03
CA ASN A 402 0.83 17.99 27.00
C ASN A 402 -0.38 18.60 27.68
N VAL A 403 -1.50 18.74 26.94
CA VAL A 403 -2.79 19.18 27.44
C VAL A 403 -3.68 17.96 27.68
N TYR A 404 -4.17 17.81 28.90
CA TYR A 404 -5.07 16.73 29.30
C TYR A 404 -6.53 17.20 29.27
N SER A 405 -7.46 16.27 29.03
CA SER A 405 -8.90 16.53 29.02
C SER A 405 -9.44 17.07 30.37
N SER A 406 -8.74 16.81 31.46
CA SER A 406 -8.99 17.36 32.80
C SER A 406 -8.78 18.87 32.93
N GLY A 407 -8.23 19.51 31.88
CA GLY A 407 -7.81 20.92 31.94
C GLY A 407 -6.55 21.10 32.76
N THR A 408 -5.60 20.21 32.67
CA THR A 408 -4.25 20.32 33.25
C THR A 408 -3.19 20.19 32.15
N ILE A 409 -1.99 20.66 32.43
CA ILE A 409 -0.84 20.51 31.54
C ILE A 409 0.33 19.84 32.25
N GLN A 410 1.18 19.25 31.44
CA GLN A 410 2.50 18.79 31.82
C GLN A 410 3.50 19.17 30.73
N LEU A 411 4.57 19.87 31.11
CA LEU A 411 5.74 20.04 30.26
C LEU A 411 6.59 18.79 30.35
N ARG A 412 7.03 18.26 29.24
CA ARG A 412 7.83 17.02 29.22
C ARG A 412 8.88 17.02 28.12
N VAL A 413 10.01 16.38 28.42
CA VAL A 413 11.01 15.97 27.43
C VAL A 413 11.28 14.47 27.60
N VAL A 414 11.41 13.75 26.48
CA VAL A 414 11.64 12.32 26.44
C VAL A 414 13.03 12.05 25.90
N ARG A 415 13.78 11.16 26.58
CA ARG A 415 15.09 10.69 26.16
C ARG A 415 15.15 9.18 26.26
N ARG A 416 15.93 8.52 25.41
CA ARG A 416 16.21 7.09 25.51
C ARG A 416 17.38 6.81 26.45
N ASP A 417 18.35 7.70 26.43
CA ASP A 417 19.52 7.63 27.30
C ASP A 417 19.21 8.23 28.67
N TYR A 418 19.61 7.53 29.73
CA TYR A 418 19.39 7.95 31.10
C TYR A 418 20.22 9.16 31.47
N GLU A 419 21.51 9.17 31.08
CA GLU A 419 22.41 10.26 31.42
C GLU A 419 22.00 11.59 30.77
N ASP A 420 21.49 11.51 29.52
CA ASP A 420 20.93 12.68 28.85
C ASP A 420 19.67 13.20 29.56
N ALA A 421 18.79 12.31 29.98
CA ALA A 421 17.61 12.70 30.76
C ALA A 421 17.98 13.26 32.12
N LYS A 422 18.97 12.69 32.79
CA LYS A 422 19.49 13.13 34.11
C LYS A 422 20.11 14.50 34.01
N LYS A 423 20.95 14.80 33.01
CA LYS A 423 21.53 16.13 32.77
C LYS A 423 20.44 17.21 32.63
N ILE A 424 19.38 16.93 31.88
CA ILE A 424 18.25 17.86 31.73
C ILE A 424 17.53 18.04 33.05
N TRP A 425 17.27 16.97 33.79
CA TRP A 425 16.61 17.02 35.08
C TRP A 425 17.44 17.82 36.13
N GLU A 426 18.76 17.58 36.23
CA GLU A 426 19.66 18.32 37.14
C GLU A 426 19.70 19.82 36.78
N ARG A 427 19.73 20.14 35.48
CA ARG A 427 19.74 21.53 35.02
C ARG A 427 18.44 22.26 35.37
N LEU A 428 17.27 21.61 35.22
CA LEU A 428 15.98 22.18 35.61
C LEU A 428 15.92 22.40 37.13
N ARG A 429 16.39 21.42 37.92
CA ARG A 429 16.42 21.55 39.38
C ARG A 429 17.42 22.61 39.87
N GLY A 430 18.57 22.76 39.20
CA GLY A 430 19.56 23.76 39.52
C GLY A 430 19.05 25.19 39.37
N VAL A 431 18.04 25.42 38.52
CA VAL A 431 17.36 26.70 38.34
C VAL A 431 16.11 26.85 39.22
N GLY A 432 15.80 25.84 40.04
CA GLY A 432 14.71 25.91 41.03
C GLY A 432 13.38 25.26 40.61
N TYR A 433 13.30 24.56 39.47
CA TYR A 433 12.09 23.85 39.09
C TYR A 433 11.97 22.51 39.81
N ASP A 434 10.77 22.18 40.35
CA ASP A 434 10.44 20.82 40.85
C ASP A 434 10.17 19.86 39.66
N ALA A 435 11.25 19.56 38.91
CA ALA A 435 11.21 18.62 37.83
C ALA A 435 11.30 17.18 38.33
N ARG A 436 10.57 16.27 37.67
CA ARG A 436 10.54 14.83 38.00
C ARG A 436 11.09 14.02 36.84
N LEU A 437 12.02 13.09 37.14
CA LEU A 437 12.56 12.11 36.21
C LEU A 437 11.85 10.76 36.46
N ARG A 438 11.26 10.17 35.41
CA ARG A 438 10.56 8.90 35.48
C ARG A 438 10.95 8.00 34.31
N ARG A 439 10.98 6.70 34.55
CA ARG A 439 11.16 5.69 33.49
C ARG A 439 9.79 5.18 33.02
N TYR A 440 9.58 5.12 31.68
CA TYR A 440 8.42 4.53 31.03
C TYR A 440 8.91 3.55 29.95
N GLY A 441 8.91 2.26 30.29
CA GLY A 441 9.47 1.24 29.40
C GLY A 441 10.96 1.50 29.11
N GLU A 442 11.28 1.74 27.84
CA GLU A 442 12.65 1.98 27.37
C GLU A 442 13.03 3.49 27.32
N VAL A 443 12.16 4.38 27.78
CA VAL A 443 12.43 5.80 27.73
C VAL A 443 12.39 6.45 29.11
N PHE A 444 13.14 7.55 29.26
CA PHE A 444 13.16 8.40 30.43
C PHE A 444 12.43 9.71 30.11
N VAL A 445 11.55 10.13 30.99
CA VAL A 445 10.73 11.32 30.86
C VAL A 445 11.04 12.28 32.00
N VAL A 446 11.54 13.47 31.65
CA VAL A 446 11.66 14.59 32.56
C VAL A 446 10.42 15.45 32.42
N CYS A 447 9.74 15.76 33.51
CA CYS A 447 8.47 16.49 33.45
C CYS A 447 8.34 17.56 34.56
N ILE A 448 7.63 18.63 34.21
CA ILE A 448 7.19 19.71 35.10
C ILE A 448 5.67 19.76 35.06
N ASN A 449 5.01 19.75 36.22
CA ASN A 449 3.55 19.76 36.32
C ASN A 449 3.00 21.20 36.32
N MET A 450 1.69 21.33 36.05
CA MET A 450 0.99 22.61 36.03
C MET A 450 1.15 23.44 37.31
N GLY A 451 1.19 22.79 38.48
CA GLY A 451 1.42 23.47 39.74
C GLY A 451 2.75 24.20 39.78
N GLU A 452 3.78 23.61 39.23
CA GLU A 452 5.10 24.21 39.15
C GLU A 452 5.12 25.34 38.11
N VAL A 453 4.49 25.15 36.94
CA VAL A 453 4.35 26.22 35.94
C VAL A 453 3.71 27.48 36.56
N LYS A 454 2.72 27.33 37.44
CA LYS A 454 2.06 28.44 38.12
C LYS A 454 2.98 29.19 39.10
N ARG A 455 3.96 28.51 39.71
CA ARG A 455 4.90 29.12 40.64
C ARG A 455 5.94 30.02 39.96
N HIS A 456 6.10 29.85 38.64
CA HIS A 456 7.09 30.61 37.85
C HIS A 456 6.36 31.49 36.81
N PRO A 457 6.12 32.77 37.10
CA PRO A 457 5.34 33.70 36.27
C PRO A 457 5.87 33.81 34.82
N GLU A 458 7.18 33.83 34.64
CA GLU A 458 7.82 33.90 33.30
C GLU A 458 7.53 32.65 32.47
N LEU A 459 7.64 31.49 33.08
CA LEU A 459 7.30 30.24 32.41
C LEU A 459 5.78 30.15 32.10
N ALA A 460 4.96 30.60 33.04
CA ALA A 460 3.50 30.65 32.82
C ALA A 460 3.15 31.58 31.65
N ALA A 461 3.79 32.74 31.52
CA ALA A 461 3.59 33.62 30.37
C ALA A 461 3.99 33.00 29.04
N LYS A 462 5.16 32.33 28.96
CA LYS A 462 5.60 31.59 27.77
C LYS A 462 4.60 30.47 27.40
N VAL A 463 4.13 29.71 28.41
CA VAL A 463 3.12 28.65 28.23
C VAL A 463 1.78 29.21 27.76
N CYS A 464 1.33 30.33 28.32
CA CYS A 464 0.09 31.02 27.90
C CYS A 464 0.16 31.50 26.44
N GLY A 465 1.26 32.07 26.03
CA GLY A 465 1.49 32.47 24.62
C GLY A 465 1.38 31.31 23.67
N LEU A 466 1.98 30.17 24.03
CA LEU A 466 1.92 28.95 23.24
C LEU A 466 0.51 28.33 23.20
N LEU A 467 -0.20 28.32 24.33
CA LEU A 467 -1.59 27.78 24.42
C LEU A 467 -2.57 28.61 23.57
N ARG A 468 -2.38 29.94 23.45
CA ARG A 468 -3.20 30.79 22.58
C ARG A 468 -3.05 30.38 21.12
N GLY A 469 -1.81 30.28 20.63
CA GLY A 469 -1.56 29.82 19.27
C GLY A 469 -2.14 28.42 18.99
N MET A 470 -2.02 27.49 19.96
CA MET A 470 -2.63 26.17 19.87
C MET A 470 -4.17 26.22 19.87
N HIS A 471 -4.77 27.13 20.60
CA HIS A 471 -6.23 27.30 20.67
C HIS A 471 -6.79 27.84 19.36
N GLU A 472 -6.17 28.86 18.77
CA GLU A 472 -6.55 29.42 17.47
C GLU A 472 -6.45 28.38 16.35
N GLU A 473 -5.36 27.60 16.34
CA GLU A 473 -5.14 26.56 15.37
C GLU A 473 -6.23 25.46 15.43
N VAL A 474 -6.53 24.97 16.65
CA VAL A 474 -7.52 23.91 16.87
C VAL A 474 -8.96 24.38 16.62
N LEU A 475 -9.24 25.67 16.80
CA LEU A 475 -10.49 26.30 16.39
C LEU A 475 -10.69 26.21 14.86
N GLY A 476 -9.65 26.50 14.08
CA GLY A 476 -9.65 26.35 12.63
C GLY A 476 -9.84 24.89 12.17
N GLU A 477 -9.37 23.91 12.95
CA GLU A 477 -9.52 22.48 12.70
C GLU A 477 -10.90 21.90 13.07
N GLY A 478 -11.78 22.65 13.74
CA GLY A 478 -13.12 22.20 14.14
C GLY A 478 -13.15 21.17 15.29
N SER A 479 -12.05 20.94 16.00
CA SER A 479 -11.94 19.95 17.07
C SER A 479 -12.46 20.49 18.41
N THR A 480 -13.77 20.49 18.62
CA THR A 480 -14.46 21.06 19.80
C THR A 480 -13.93 20.54 21.13
N ARG A 481 -13.63 19.23 21.26
CA ARG A 481 -13.12 18.63 22.51
C ARG A 481 -11.74 19.16 22.88
N ARG A 482 -10.86 19.37 21.90
CA ARG A 482 -9.49 19.84 22.13
C ARG A 482 -9.47 21.34 22.45
N VAL A 483 -10.31 22.12 21.78
CA VAL A 483 -10.54 23.55 22.09
C VAL A 483 -10.95 23.73 23.54
N GLN A 484 -11.96 22.97 24.01
CA GLN A 484 -12.42 23.02 25.40
C GLN A 484 -11.32 22.65 26.41
N SER A 485 -10.48 21.65 26.09
CA SER A 485 -9.38 21.26 26.98
C SER A 485 -8.34 22.33 27.11
N ILE A 486 -7.96 23.01 26.01
CA ILE A 486 -7.00 24.12 26.01
C ILE A 486 -7.58 25.32 26.74
N ALA A 487 -8.83 25.69 26.47
CA ALA A 487 -9.52 26.78 27.13
C ALA A 487 -9.55 26.62 28.66
N LYS A 488 -9.89 25.43 29.17
CA LYS A 488 -9.83 25.09 30.60
C LYS A 488 -8.45 25.27 31.22
N VAL A 489 -7.39 24.95 30.47
CA VAL A 489 -6.02 25.16 30.95
C VAL A 489 -5.67 26.64 31.00
N MET A 490 -6.04 27.40 29.96
CA MET A 490 -5.81 28.84 29.89
C MET A 490 -6.51 29.56 31.04
N GLU A 491 -7.77 29.20 31.37
CA GLU A 491 -8.52 29.69 32.51
C GLU A 491 -7.79 29.38 33.82
N LYS A 492 -7.38 28.14 34.06
CA LYS A 492 -6.67 27.74 35.27
C LYS A 492 -5.27 28.35 35.44
N LEU A 493 -4.63 28.74 34.34
CA LEU A 493 -3.34 29.45 34.36
C LEU A 493 -3.51 30.98 34.46
N ASN A 494 -4.75 31.49 34.45
CA ASN A 494 -5.05 32.92 34.35
C ASN A 494 -4.38 33.58 33.13
N CYS A 495 -4.39 32.90 31.98
CA CYS A 495 -3.87 33.46 30.74
C CYS A 495 -4.76 34.63 30.30
N GLN A 496 -4.40 35.87 30.62
CA GLN A 496 -5.17 37.07 30.20
C GLN A 496 -5.30 37.09 28.68
N ILE A 497 -6.47 37.49 28.20
CA ILE A 497 -6.72 37.74 26.77
C ILE A 497 -6.07 39.11 26.45
N MET A 498 -4.80 39.11 26.06
CA MET A 498 -4.15 40.32 25.52
C MET A 498 -4.74 40.61 24.14
N SER A 499 -5.00 41.90 23.87
CA SER A 499 -5.49 42.37 22.58
C SER A 499 -4.43 42.16 21.47
N ARG A 500 -4.86 42.05 20.23
CA ARG A 500 -4.03 41.76 19.05
C ARG A 500 -2.86 42.79 18.87
N SER A 501 -2.99 43.99 19.41
CA SER A 501 -2.00 45.08 19.34
C SER A 501 -0.76 44.86 20.21
N GLU A 502 -0.83 44.10 21.30
CA GLU A 502 0.33 43.82 22.15
C GLU A 502 1.20 42.66 21.63
N PHE A 503 0.74 41.93 20.63
CA PHE A 503 1.45 40.78 20.05
C PHE A 503 2.52 41.17 19.04
N GLU A 504 2.39 42.29 18.36
CA GLU A 504 3.37 42.76 17.36
C GLU A 504 4.67 43.25 17.99
N HIS A 505 4.64 43.73 19.21
CA HIS A 505 5.85 44.20 19.89
C HIS A 505 6.76 43.06 20.41
N ILE A 506 6.23 41.85 20.66
CA ILE A 506 7.03 40.72 21.18
C ILE A 506 7.70 39.93 20.03
N ARG A 507 7.22 40.07 18.79
CA ARG A 507 7.71 39.30 17.63
C ARG A 507 8.96 39.88 16.97
N TRP A 508 9.35 41.13 17.30
CA TRP A 508 10.47 41.85 16.66
C TRP A 508 11.67 42.16 17.58
N GLY A 509 11.68 41.59 18.74
CA GLY A 509 12.74 41.83 19.74
C GLY A 509 13.65 40.62 19.98
N SER A 510 14.14 39.98 18.95
CA SER A 510 15.38 39.16 19.01
C SER A 510 15.76 38.66 17.62
N CYS A 511 16.71 39.39 17.02
CA CYS A 511 17.58 38.81 15.99
C CYS A 511 18.46 37.72 16.56
#